data_b9b7fb6e45f516718c31c4b74abd286e
#
_entry.id   b9b7fb6e45f516718c31c4b74abd286e
#
_cell.length_a   1.000
_cell.length_b   1.000
_cell.length_c   1.000
_cell.angle_alpha   90.00
_cell.angle_beta   90.00
_cell.angle_gamma   90.00
#
_symmetry.space_group_name_H-M   'P 1'
#
loop_
_entity.id
_entity.type
_entity.pdbx_description
1 polymer ?
#
loop_
_entity_poly.entity_id
_entity_poly.type
_entity_poly.pdbx_seq_one_letter_code
_entity_poly.pdbx_strand_id
1 'polypeptide(L)'
;GLSLLGGEPMEPQNRATVLSLVKKVREIYPRKTIWCYTGYDFDKDLLAWMEAGDPVITKLLPLLDVIVDGEYKEECRNLRLPFRGSENQRILDVPLSLKEKCGIILHT
;
A
#
# COMPACT_ATOMS: atom_id res chain seq x y z
N GLY A 1 11.82 9.11 2.01
CA GLY A 1 10.67 8.57 1.34
C GLY A 1 9.35 9.22 1.74
N LEU A 2 8.31 8.89 1.05
CA LEU A 2 6.95 9.34 1.33
C LEU A 2 6.15 8.22 1.97
N SER A 3 5.43 8.52 3.05
CA SER A 3 4.52 7.56 3.68
C SER A 3 3.09 8.09 3.59
N LEU A 4 2.20 7.28 3.01
CA LEU A 4 0.78 7.59 2.89
C LEU A 4 0.04 6.97 4.08
N LEU A 5 -0.27 7.79 5.06
CA LEU A 5 -0.97 7.37 6.27
C LEU A 5 -1.91 8.49 6.72
N GLY A 6 -2.54 8.32 7.88
CA GLY A 6 -3.65 9.17 8.28
C GLY A 6 -4.93 8.48 7.85
N GLY A 7 -6.00 9.10 7.44
CA GLY A 7 -7.20 8.41 6.95
C GLY A 7 -6.87 7.27 5.99
N GLU A 8 -7.84 6.46 5.60
CA GLU A 8 -7.58 5.29 4.75
C GLU A 8 -7.30 5.73 3.29
N PRO A 9 -6.04 5.60 2.79
CA PRO A 9 -5.71 6.03 1.42
C PRO A 9 -6.48 5.29 0.32
N MET A 10 -6.85 4.05 0.59
CA MET A 10 -7.52 3.19 -0.40
C MET A 10 -9.03 3.28 -0.39
N GLU A 11 -9.63 4.11 0.48
CA GLU A 11 -11.06 4.38 0.41
C GLU A 11 -11.42 5.01 -0.93
N PRO A 12 -12.56 4.65 -1.54
CA PRO A 12 -12.92 5.15 -2.86
C PRO A 12 -12.86 6.67 -3.00
N GLN A 13 -13.30 7.41 -1.99
CA GLN A 13 -13.30 8.86 -2.01
C GLN A 13 -11.89 9.46 -1.94
N ASN A 14 -10.89 8.70 -1.50
CA ASN A 14 -9.52 9.17 -1.32
C ASN A 14 -8.57 8.74 -2.45
N ARG A 15 -8.88 7.66 -3.16
CA ARG A 15 -7.98 7.05 -4.15
C ARG A 15 -7.50 8.00 -5.22
N ALA A 16 -8.40 8.78 -5.79
CA ALA A 16 -8.05 9.68 -6.89
C ALA A 16 -7.09 10.77 -6.43
N THR A 17 -7.30 11.31 -5.23
CA THR A 17 -6.40 12.31 -4.64
C THR A 17 -5.04 11.71 -4.34
N VAL A 18 -5.02 10.50 -3.78
CA VAL A 18 -3.77 9.79 -3.50
C VAL A 18 -3.00 9.52 -4.80
N LEU A 19 -3.69 9.08 -5.85
CA LEU A 19 -3.06 8.86 -7.16
C LEU A 19 -2.43 10.14 -7.70
N SER A 20 -3.14 11.26 -7.62
CA SER A 20 -2.60 12.55 -8.07
C SER A 20 -1.35 12.95 -7.30
N LEU A 21 -1.36 12.76 -5.99
CA LEU A 21 -0.20 13.05 -5.13
C LEU A 21 0.99 12.16 -5.49
N VAL A 22 0.77 10.86 -5.62
CA VAL A 22 1.82 9.89 -5.92
C VAL A 22 2.43 10.15 -7.29
N LYS A 23 1.62 10.48 -8.29
CA LYS A 23 2.12 10.84 -9.62
C LYS A 23 3.06 12.04 -9.56
N LYS A 24 2.68 13.08 -8.81
CA LYS A 24 3.52 14.28 -8.65
C LYS A 24 4.83 13.95 -7.95
N VAL A 25 4.79 13.12 -6.91
CA VAL A 25 6.00 12.72 -6.19
C VAL A 25 6.93 11.93 -7.12
N ARG A 26 6.40 11.01 -7.91
CA ARG A 26 7.20 10.25 -8.88
C ARG A 26 7.81 11.15 -9.96
N GLU A 27 7.08 12.16 -10.40
CA GLU A 27 7.55 13.10 -11.39
C GLU A 27 8.69 13.98 -10.87
N ILE A 28 8.54 14.49 -9.64
CA ILE A 28 9.52 15.41 -9.03
C ILE A 28 10.68 14.64 -8.38
N TYR A 29 10.38 13.52 -7.73
CA TYR A 29 11.36 12.73 -6.99
C TYR A 29 11.29 11.26 -7.40
N PRO A 30 11.72 10.90 -8.62
CA PRO A 30 11.53 9.54 -9.16
C PRO A 30 12.21 8.44 -8.36
N ARG A 31 13.20 8.77 -7.55
CA ARG A 31 13.96 7.79 -6.75
C ARG A 31 13.51 7.67 -5.30
N LYS A 32 12.52 8.48 -4.86
CA LYS A 32 12.00 8.38 -3.50
C LYS A 32 11.13 7.14 -3.38
N THR A 33 11.28 6.43 -2.26
CA THR A 33 10.40 5.30 -1.95
C THR A 33 9.06 5.79 -1.45
N ILE A 34 7.99 5.15 -1.89
CA ILE A 34 6.63 5.49 -1.49
C ILE A 34 6.02 4.29 -0.76
N TRP A 35 5.67 4.51 0.50
CA TRP A 35 5.03 3.53 1.37
C TRP A 35 3.57 3.89 1.54
N CYS A 36 2.69 2.91 1.45
CA CYS A 36 1.26 3.10 1.67
C CYS A 36 0.80 2.19 2.80
N TYR A 37 0.17 2.77 3.80
CA TYR A 37 -0.43 2.04 4.91
C TYR A 37 -1.93 1.95 4.67
N THR A 38 -2.46 0.74 4.60
CA THR A 38 -3.89 0.51 4.36
C THR A 38 -4.43 -0.54 5.31
N GLY A 39 -5.70 -0.37 5.72
CA GLY A 39 -6.41 -1.37 6.49
C GLY A 39 -6.96 -2.50 5.64
N TYR A 40 -6.96 -2.34 4.32
CA TYR A 40 -7.41 -3.39 3.39
C TYR A 40 -6.34 -4.47 3.22
N ASP A 41 -6.74 -5.63 2.71
CA ASP A 41 -5.86 -6.74 2.40
C ASP A 41 -5.39 -6.61 0.95
N PHE A 42 -4.09 -6.78 0.70
CA PHE A 42 -3.55 -6.64 -0.65
C PHE A 42 -4.13 -7.68 -1.60
N ASP A 43 -4.15 -8.95 -1.18
CA ASP A 43 -4.63 -10.05 -2.03
C ASP A 43 -6.14 -10.03 -2.21
N LYS A 44 -6.87 -9.90 -1.11
CA LYS A 44 -8.34 -10.01 -1.11
C LYS A 44 -9.05 -8.77 -1.62
N ASP A 45 -8.46 -7.60 -1.39
CA ASP A 45 -9.09 -6.32 -1.72
C ASP A 45 -8.40 -5.61 -2.88
N LEU A 46 -7.13 -5.22 -2.73
CA LEU A 46 -6.45 -4.37 -3.71
C LEU A 46 -6.26 -5.07 -5.05
N LEU A 47 -5.77 -6.30 -5.05
CA LEU A 47 -5.61 -7.06 -6.30
C LEU A 47 -6.96 -7.39 -6.93
N ALA A 48 -7.97 -7.69 -6.11
CA ALA A 48 -9.31 -7.96 -6.62
C ALA A 48 -9.89 -6.74 -7.33
N TRP A 49 -9.72 -5.54 -6.77
CA TRP A 49 -10.17 -4.31 -7.41
C TRP A 49 -9.42 -4.03 -8.71
N MET A 50 -8.11 -4.28 -8.71
CA MET A 50 -7.29 -4.11 -9.91
C MET A 50 -7.77 -5.06 -11.03
N GLU A 51 -8.01 -6.32 -10.69
CA GLU A 51 -8.49 -7.31 -11.65
C GLU A 51 -9.90 -7.00 -12.14
N ALA A 52 -10.73 -6.39 -11.31
CA ALA A 52 -12.06 -5.93 -11.68
C ALA A 52 -12.04 -4.69 -12.59
N GLY A 53 -10.86 -4.12 -12.82
CA GLY A 53 -10.70 -3.00 -13.74
C GLY A 53 -10.84 -1.62 -13.11
N ASP A 54 -10.68 -1.50 -11.79
CA ASP A 54 -10.71 -0.18 -11.15
C ASP A 54 -9.61 0.70 -11.76
N PRO A 55 -9.96 1.81 -12.43
CA PRO A 55 -8.96 2.60 -13.15
C PRO A 55 -7.97 3.30 -12.24
N VAL A 56 -8.38 3.69 -11.04
CA VAL A 56 -7.50 4.38 -10.09
C VAL A 56 -6.52 3.39 -9.47
N ILE A 57 -7.02 2.27 -8.95
CA ILE A 57 -6.17 1.23 -8.35
C ILE A 57 -5.17 0.68 -9.36
N THR A 58 -5.61 0.45 -10.59
CA THR A 58 -4.74 -0.07 -11.65
C THR A 58 -3.56 0.85 -11.93
N LYS A 59 -3.75 2.17 -11.81
CA LYS A 59 -2.69 3.16 -12.02
C LYS A 59 -1.87 3.41 -10.76
N LEU A 60 -2.50 3.31 -9.59
CA LEU A 60 -1.87 3.65 -8.31
C LEU A 60 -0.89 2.58 -7.83
N LEU A 61 -1.30 1.31 -7.82
CA LEU A 61 -0.46 0.25 -7.26
C LEU A 61 0.93 0.18 -7.88
N PRO A 62 1.10 0.27 -9.22
CA PRO A 62 2.46 0.22 -9.81
C PRO A 62 3.36 1.38 -9.42
N LEU A 63 2.82 2.45 -8.86
CA LEU A 63 3.61 3.61 -8.45
C LEU A 63 4.13 3.51 -7.01
N LEU A 64 3.66 2.51 -6.25
CA LEU A 64 4.05 2.32 -4.86
C LEU A 64 5.22 1.35 -4.76
N ASP A 65 6.07 1.54 -3.75
CA ASP A 65 7.19 0.63 -3.48
C ASP A 65 6.84 -0.39 -2.42
N VAL A 66 6.17 0.06 -1.36
CA VAL A 66 5.83 -0.78 -0.21
C VAL A 66 4.40 -0.51 0.22
N ILE A 67 3.66 -1.57 0.52
CA ILE A 67 2.36 -1.50 1.16
C ILE A 67 2.44 -2.22 2.50
N VAL A 68 2.01 -1.54 3.56
CA VAL A 68 1.77 -2.19 4.84
C VAL A 68 0.26 -2.41 4.90
N ASP A 69 -0.17 -3.67 4.76
CA ASP A 69 -1.58 -4.00 4.62
C ASP A 69 -2.16 -4.68 5.87
N GLY A 70 -3.47 -4.77 5.89
CA GLY A 70 -4.19 -5.39 6.98
C GLY A 70 -4.64 -4.39 8.04
N GLU A 71 -5.82 -4.63 8.59
CA GLU A 71 -6.40 -3.76 9.61
C GLU A 71 -5.55 -3.77 10.88
N TYR A 72 -5.27 -2.55 11.43
CA TYR A 72 -4.62 -2.46 12.73
C TYR A 72 -5.55 -3.07 13.79
N LYS A 73 -5.03 -4.00 14.57
CA LYS A 73 -5.78 -4.64 15.66
C LYS A 73 -5.08 -4.40 16.98
N GLU A 74 -5.78 -3.77 17.91
CA GLU A 74 -5.24 -3.46 19.23
C GLU A 74 -4.79 -4.72 19.98
N GLU A 75 -5.53 -5.82 19.85
CA GLU A 75 -5.17 -7.10 20.48
C GLU A 75 -3.90 -7.72 19.90
N CYS A 76 -3.49 -7.28 18.70
CA CYS A 76 -2.24 -7.73 18.07
C CYS A 76 -1.15 -6.66 18.13
N ARG A 77 -1.39 -5.58 18.86
CA ARG A 77 -0.45 -4.47 18.96
C ARG A 77 0.89 -4.91 19.53
N ASN A 78 1.97 -4.50 18.86
CA ASN A 78 3.30 -4.75 19.34
C ASN A 78 4.20 -3.56 18.99
N LEU A 79 4.55 -2.75 19.99
CA LEU A 79 5.34 -1.55 19.80
C LEU A 79 6.78 -1.80 19.37
N ARG A 80 7.22 -3.06 19.42
CA ARG A 80 8.57 -3.46 18.99
C ARG A 80 8.64 -3.77 17.50
N LEU A 81 7.50 -3.86 16.83
CA LEU A 81 7.48 -4.15 15.39
C LEU A 81 7.91 -2.91 14.60
N PRO A 82 8.94 -3.03 13.75
CA PRO A 82 9.31 -1.92 12.89
C PRO A 82 8.31 -1.76 11.75
N PHE A 83 7.94 -0.51 11.46
CA PHE A 83 7.14 -0.14 10.29
C PHE A 83 5.71 -0.64 10.24
N ARG A 84 5.21 -1.32 11.28
CA ARG A 84 3.82 -1.74 11.38
C ARG A 84 3.35 -1.69 12.84
N GLY A 85 2.05 -1.49 13.05
CA GLY A 85 1.49 -1.29 14.37
C GLY A 85 0.99 -2.57 15.05
N SER A 86 0.73 -3.63 14.30
CA SER A 86 0.23 -4.89 14.83
C SER A 86 0.79 -6.08 14.04
N GLU A 87 0.80 -7.25 14.68
CA GLU A 87 1.41 -8.44 14.10
C GLU A 87 0.65 -9.01 12.89
N ASN A 88 -0.65 -8.69 12.77
CA ASN A 88 -1.43 -9.13 11.63
C ASN A 88 -1.19 -8.29 10.36
N GLN A 89 -0.47 -7.19 10.48
CA GLN A 89 -0.11 -6.37 9.33
C GLN A 89 1.14 -6.91 8.64
N ARG A 90 1.15 -6.83 7.31
CA ARG A 90 2.28 -7.33 6.50
C ARG A 90 2.98 -6.16 5.83
N ILE A 91 4.28 -6.26 5.66
CA ILE A 91 5.08 -5.29 4.90
C ILE A 91 5.40 -5.94 3.57
N LEU A 92 4.82 -5.42 2.47
CA LEU A 92 4.86 -6.06 1.17
C LEU A 92 5.71 -5.27 0.17
N ASP A 93 6.49 -6.02 -0.63
CA ASP A 93 7.20 -5.51 -1.79
C ASP A 93 6.19 -5.40 -2.93
N VAL A 94 5.80 -4.17 -3.31
CA VAL A 94 4.73 -3.97 -4.28
C VAL A 94 5.12 -4.43 -5.69
N PRO A 95 6.27 -4.02 -6.25
CA PRO A 95 6.62 -4.50 -7.59
C PRO A 95 6.63 -6.02 -7.71
N LEU A 96 7.21 -6.71 -6.73
CA LEU A 96 7.26 -8.17 -6.72
C LEU A 96 5.88 -8.78 -6.50
N SER A 97 5.09 -8.19 -5.61
CA SER A 97 3.73 -8.65 -5.33
C SER A 97 2.83 -8.56 -6.57
N LEU A 98 2.97 -7.48 -7.34
CA LEU A 98 2.21 -7.32 -8.59
C LEU A 98 2.63 -8.35 -9.63
N LYS A 99 3.93 -8.61 -9.73
CA LYS A 99 4.46 -9.61 -10.66
C LYS A 99 3.95 -11.01 -10.32
N GLU A 100 3.98 -11.37 -9.05
CA GLU A 100 3.57 -12.70 -8.60
C GLU A 100 2.07 -12.83 -8.35
N LYS A 101 1.32 -11.73 -8.43
CA LYS A 101 -0.13 -11.65 -8.19
C LYS A 101 -0.55 -12.13 -6.81
N CYS A 102 0.27 -11.90 -5.83
CA CYS A 102 -0.02 -12.16 -4.42
C CYS A 102 0.92 -11.33 -3.54
N GLY A 103 0.54 -11.13 -2.28
CA GLY A 103 1.36 -10.37 -1.35
C GLY A 103 2.68 -11.06 -1.06
N ILE A 104 3.79 -10.42 -1.40
CA ILE A 104 5.14 -10.92 -1.16
C ILE A 104 5.80 -10.03 -0.11
N ILE A 105 6.27 -10.65 0.97
CA ILE A 105 6.89 -9.93 2.09
C ILE A 105 8.19 -9.25 1.63
N LEU A 106 8.35 -8.00 2.02
CA LEU A 106 9.58 -7.26 1.75
C LEU A 106 10.72 -7.84 2.60
N HIS A 107 11.79 -8.22 1.94
CA HIS A 107 13.00 -8.66 2.60
C HIS A 107 14.01 -7.52 2.64
N THR A 108 14.47 -7.19 3.84
CA THR A 108 15.48 -6.14 4.05
C THR A 108 16.77 -6.71 4.57
#